data_a43ab07a08f441f131a445587b62e273
#
_entry.id   a43ab07a08f441f131a445587b62e273
#
_cell.length_a   1.000
_cell.length_b   1.000
_cell.length_c   1.000
_cell.angle_alpha   90.00
_cell.angle_beta   90.00
_cell.angle_gamma   90.00
#
_symmetry.space_group_name_H-M   'P 1'
#
loop_
_entity.id
_entity.type
_entity.pdbx_description
1 polymer ?
#
loop_
_entity_poly.entity_id
_entity_poly.type
_entity_poly.pdbx_seq_one_letter_code
_entity_poly.pdbx_strand_id
1 'polypeptide(L)'
;FGNWERTGLIQFDDKNKDGLIQYVADAKKNELIVDKDIMVLANPEIAGLPNWVIALVAAGALAAALSTAAGLLLVISASVSHDLIKKMINPDITEKGELLAARLAAVVAVCVAGYFGIHPPDFVAATVALAFGLAAASFFPAIILGIFSKRMNSEGAISGMIIGILLMLFYMMKFKFDWFGGGTKEDWWFGISPEGFGTIAMMANFIISIVVSRFTKAPPKEV
;
A
#
# COMPACT_ATOMS: atom_id res chain seq x y z
N PHE A 1 -0.79 20.25 -25.32
CA PHE A 1 -1.71 20.18 -24.17
C PHE A 1 -3.12 19.69 -24.55
N GLY A 2 -3.64 19.96 -25.75
CA GLY A 2 -5.01 19.59 -26.15
C GLY A 2 -5.35 18.09 -26.07
N ASN A 3 -4.39 17.20 -26.23
CA ASN A 3 -4.63 15.76 -26.02
C ASN A 3 -4.78 15.42 -24.53
N TRP A 4 -4.03 16.07 -23.65
CA TRP A 4 -4.05 15.83 -22.21
C TRP A 4 -5.32 16.39 -21.57
N GLU A 5 -5.79 17.53 -22.04
CA GLU A 5 -7.08 18.08 -21.61
C GLU A 5 -8.24 17.17 -22.02
N ARG A 6 -8.23 16.67 -23.26
CA ARG A 6 -9.26 15.74 -23.76
C ARG A 6 -9.28 14.40 -23.01
N THR A 7 -8.13 13.93 -22.51
CA THR A 7 -8.02 12.70 -21.72
C THR A 7 -8.23 12.91 -20.22
N GLY A 8 -8.44 14.17 -19.77
CA GLY A 8 -8.66 14.50 -18.36
C GLY A 8 -7.39 14.52 -17.50
N LEU A 9 -6.19 14.38 -18.12
CA LEU A 9 -4.91 14.42 -17.42
C LEU A 9 -4.53 15.82 -16.95
N ILE A 10 -5.02 16.85 -17.66
CA ILE A 10 -4.93 18.25 -17.29
C ILE A 10 -6.32 18.84 -17.38
N GLN A 11 -6.72 19.61 -16.37
CA GLN A 11 -7.95 20.37 -16.37
C GLN A 11 -7.66 21.82 -16.05
N PHE A 12 -8.29 22.72 -16.80
CA PHE A 12 -8.21 24.15 -16.60
C PHE A 12 -9.55 24.65 -16.08
N ASP A 13 -9.53 25.39 -14.99
CA ASP A 13 -10.71 26.00 -14.38
C ASP A 13 -10.41 27.47 -14.05
N ASP A 14 -10.64 28.36 -15.01
CA ASP A 14 -10.45 29.81 -14.86
C ASP A 14 -11.51 30.35 -13.86
N LYS A 15 -11.17 30.31 -12.57
CA LYS A 15 -12.07 30.67 -11.46
C LYS A 15 -12.34 32.16 -11.38
N ASN A 16 -11.35 32.97 -11.72
CA ASN A 16 -11.45 34.42 -11.63
C ASN A 16 -11.88 35.08 -12.94
N LYS A 17 -11.96 34.31 -14.06
CA LYS A 17 -12.37 34.72 -15.40
C LYS A 17 -11.52 35.85 -15.99
N ASP A 18 -10.21 35.83 -15.70
CA ASP A 18 -9.26 36.80 -16.25
C ASP A 18 -8.63 36.34 -17.58
N GLY A 19 -8.92 35.10 -18.01
CA GLY A 19 -8.37 34.49 -19.22
C GLY A 19 -6.92 34.00 -19.08
N LEU A 20 -6.37 33.99 -17.86
CA LEU A 20 -5.04 33.49 -17.54
C LEU A 20 -5.18 32.33 -16.54
N ILE A 21 -4.46 31.24 -16.73
CA ILE A 21 -4.50 30.10 -15.83
C ILE A 21 -3.42 30.25 -14.74
N GLN A 22 -3.85 30.42 -13.51
CA GLN A 22 -2.96 30.54 -12.36
C GLN A 22 -2.59 29.16 -11.83
N TYR A 23 -1.27 28.92 -11.70
CA TYR A 23 -0.73 27.74 -11.05
C TYR A 23 -0.06 28.15 -9.73
N VAL A 24 -0.80 27.96 -8.63
CA VAL A 24 -0.38 28.39 -7.27
C VAL A 24 -0.63 27.29 -6.25
N ALA A 25 0.09 27.32 -5.13
CA ALA A 25 -0.07 26.33 -4.06
C ALA A 25 -1.42 26.41 -3.30
N ASP A 26 -2.13 27.55 -3.37
CA ASP A 26 -3.43 27.75 -2.77
C ASP A 26 -4.51 27.06 -3.61
N ALA A 27 -5.13 26.02 -3.10
CA ALA A 27 -6.16 25.23 -3.78
C ALA A 27 -7.39 26.08 -4.22
N LYS A 28 -7.68 27.19 -3.53
CA LYS A 28 -8.79 28.09 -3.89
C LYS A 28 -8.49 28.97 -5.10
N LYS A 29 -7.21 29.28 -5.31
CA LYS A 29 -6.73 30.17 -6.39
C LYS A 29 -6.09 29.39 -7.52
N ASN A 30 -5.79 28.11 -7.30
CA ASN A 30 -5.18 27.26 -8.32
C ASN A 30 -6.22 26.89 -9.38
N GLU A 31 -5.90 27.10 -10.63
CA GLU A 31 -6.75 26.92 -11.81
C GLU A 31 -6.25 25.83 -12.76
N LEU A 32 -5.09 25.24 -12.43
CA LEU A 32 -4.53 24.10 -13.14
C LEU A 32 -4.59 22.86 -12.25
N ILE A 33 -5.30 21.85 -12.69
CA ILE A 33 -5.33 20.53 -12.06
C ILE A 33 -4.57 19.56 -12.96
N VAL A 34 -3.55 18.92 -12.42
CA VAL A 34 -2.73 17.92 -13.13
C VAL A 34 -2.89 16.59 -12.40
N ASP A 35 -3.17 15.53 -13.15
CA ASP A 35 -3.15 14.17 -12.60
C ASP A 35 -1.71 13.83 -12.17
N LYS A 36 -1.53 13.58 -10.87
CA LYS A 36 -0.21 13.33 -10.29
C LYS A 36 0.42 12.01 -10.75
N ASP A 37 -0.40 11.05 -11.13
CA ASP A 37 0.05 9.71 -11.51
C ASP A 37 0.65 9.68 -12.92
N ILE A 38 0.26 10.62 -13.79
CA ILE A 38 0.79 10.70 -15.15
C ILE A 38 2.22 11.25 -15.23
N MET A 39 2.67 11.99 -14.21
CA MET A 39 3.91 12.78 -14.27
C MET A 39 5.15 11.99 -14.70
N VAL A 40 5.29 10.76 -14.21
CA VAL A 40 6.44 9.91 -14.56
C VAL A 40 6.36 9.42 -16.01
N LEU A 41 5.17 9.03 -16.46
CA LEU A 41 4.94 8.48 -17.80
C LEU A 41 4.92 9.57 -18.88
N ALA A 42 4.56 10.79 -18.53
CA ALA A 42 4.51 11.93 -19.44
C ALA A 42 5.90 12.57 -19.69
N ASN A 43 6.88 12.35 -18.83
CA ASN A 43 8.20 12.96 -18.98
C ASN A 43 8.86 12.79 -20.35
N PRO A 44 8.85 11.62 -21.00
CA PRO A 44 9.41 11.47 -22.36
C PRO A 44 8.70 12.33 -23.40
N GLU A 45 7.38 12.49 -23.29
CA GLU A 45 6.58 13.32 -24.19
C GLU A 45 6.86 14.80 -23.93
N ILE A 46 6.93 15.23 -22.67
CA ILE A 46 7.28 16.61 -22.26
C ILE A 46 8.68 16.99 -22.75
N ALA A 47 9.62 16.03 -22.69
CA ALA A 47 10.99 16.23 -23.18
C ALA A 47 11.11 16.20 -24.71
N GLY A 48 10.01 16.00 -25.45
CA GLY A 48 10.00 15.94 -26.90
C GLY A 48 10.74 14.74 -27.50
N LEU A 49 10.81 13.64 -26.77
CA LEU A 49 11.49 12.43 -27.25
C LEU A 49 10.69 11.76 -28.38
N PRO A 50 11.36 10.99 -29.28
CA PRO A 50 10.70 10.31 -30.38
C PRO A 50 9.59 9.34 -29.89
N ASN A 51 8.53 9.18 -30.66
CA ASN A 51 7.36 8.39 -30.32
C ASN A 51 7.69 6.93 -29.94
N TRP A 52 8.74 6.33 -30.51
CA TRP A 52 9.15 4.99 -30.15
C TRP A 52 9.69 4.88 -28.72
N VAL A 53 10.31 5.96 -28.20
CA VAL A 53 10.77 6.02 -26.79
C VAL A 53 9.56 6.11 -25.87
N ILE A 54 8.58 6.95 -26.20
CA ILE A 54 7.33 7.10 -25.45
C ILE A 54 6.60 5.75 -25.38
N ALA A 55 6.48 5.06 -26.53
CA ALA A 55 5.87 3.74 -26.60
C ALA A 55 6.62 2.69 -25.75
N LEU A 56 7.97 2.72 -25.78
CA LEU A 56 8.80 1.79 -25.00
C LEU A 56 8.63 2.01 -23.49
N VAL A 57 8.58 3.26 -23.05
CA VAL A 57 8.35 3.62 -21.63
C VAL A 57 6.96 3.17 -21.18
N ALA A 58 5.93 3.41 -21.99
CA ALA A 58 4.57 2.97 -21.67
C ALA A 58 4.45 1.43 -21.62
N ALA A 59 5.05 0.72 -22.58
CA ALA A 59 5.09 -0.73 -22.58
C ALA A 59 5.87 -1.30 -21.39
N GLY A 60 7.00 -0.67 -21.01
CA GLY A 60 7.79 -1.05 -19.86
C GLY A 60 7.04 -0.85 -18.54
N ALA A 61 6.34 0.27 -18.39
CA ALA A 61 5.53 0.55 -17.21
C ALA A 61 4.38 -0.46 -17.06
N LEU A 62 3.68 -0.78 -18.17
CA LEU A 62 2.63 -1.79 -18.17
C LEU A 62 3.16 -3.19 -17.83
N ALA A 63 4.30 -3.58 -18.40
CA ALA A 63 4.94 -4.85 -18.09
C ALA A 63 5.35 -4.95 -16.62
N ALA A 64 5.90 -3.89 -16.03
CA ALA A 64 6.26 -3.83 -14.62
C ALA A 64 5.04 -3.96 -13.71
N ALA A 65 3.95 -3.25 -14.02
CA ALA A 65 2.70 -3.32 -13.27
C ALA A 65 2.09 -4.73 -13.30
N LEU A 66 2.00 -5.35 -14.50
CA LEU A 66 1.46 -6.70 -14.67
C LEU A 66 2.32 -7.76 -13.97
N SER A 67 3.65 -7.64 -14.03
CA SER A 67 4.57 -8.54 -13.33
C SER A 67 4.35 -8.51 -11.82
N THR A 68 4.25 -7.33 -11.24
CA THR A 68 3.99 -7.14 -9.81
C THR A 68 2.62 -7.68 -9.41
N ALA A 69 1.58 -7.35 -10.19
CA ALA A 69 0.22 -7.82 -9.95
C ALA A 69 0.13 -9.35 -9.97
N ALA A 70 0.78 -10.01 -10.95
CA ALA A 70 0.80 -11.46 -11.05
C ALA A 70 1.48 -12.11 -9.83
N GLY A 71 2.61 -11.56 -9.36
CA GLY A 71 3.30 -12.05 -8.16
C GLY A 71 2.45 -11.91 -6.90
N LEU A 72 1.80 -10.76 -6.71
CA LEU A 72 0.92 -10.52 -5.56
C LEU A 72 -0.31 -11.43 -5.58
N LEU A 73 -0.95 -11.63 -6.73
CA LEU A 73 -2.08 -12.56 -6.86
C LEU A 73 -1.69 -13.99 -6.54
N LEU A 74 -0.49 -14.42 -6.96
CA LEU A 74 0.02 -15.76 -6.62
C LEU A 74 0.18 -15.92 -5.11
N VAL A 75 0.78 -14.94 -4.43
CA VAL A 75 0.96 -14.96 -2.97
C VAL A 75 -0.38 -14.96 -2.24
N ILE A 76 -1.33 -14.10 -2.62
CA ILE A 76 -2.68 -14.08 -2.03
C ILE A 76 -3.38 -15.43 -2.21
N SER A 77 -3.35 -15.97 -3.42
CA SER A 77 -3.96 -17.27 -3.74
C SER A 77 -3.38 -18.40 -2.90
N ALA A 78 -2.05 -18.46 -2.79
CA ALA A 78 -1.35 -19.47 -2.00
C ALA A 78 -1.63 -19.32 -0.50
N SER A 79 -1.59 -18.12 0.03
CA SER A 79 -1.86 -17.86 1.45
C SER A 79 -3.29 -18.24 1.84
N VAL A 80 -4.27 -17.94 1.00
CA VAL A 80 -5.65 -18.30 1.28
C VAL A 80 -5.89 -19.80 1.12
N SER A 81 -5.45 -20.41 0.03
CA SER A 81 -5.74 -21.82 -0.25
C SER A 81 -4.93 -22.78 0.62
N HIS A 82 -3.64 -22.55 0.73
CA HIS A 82 -2.73 -23.44 1.43
C HIS A 82 -2.64 -23.12 2.93
N ASP A 83 -2.33 -21.86 3.29
CA ASP A 83 -2.08 -21.56 4.70
C ASP A 83 -3.37 -21.43 5.50
N LEU A 84 -4.39 -20.74 4.97
CA LEU A 84 -5.65 -20.58 5.68
C LEU A 84 -6.54 -21.81 5.54
N ILE A 85 -6.88 -22.24 4.31
CA ILE A 85 -7.87 -23.30 4.13
C ILE A 85 -7.28 -24.67 4.48
N LYS A 86 -6.16 -25.07 3.86
CA LYS A 86 -5.60 -26.42 4.05
C LYS A 86 -4.99 -26.63 5.42
N LYS A 87 -4.20 -25.67 5.94
CA LYS A 87 -3.54 -25.86 7.24
C LYS A 87 -4.42 -25.57 8.45
N MET A 88 -5.37 -24.61 8.34
CA MET A 88 -6.15 -24.17 9.51
C MET A 88 -7.59 -24.63 9.51
N ILE A 89 -8.28 -24.67 8.35
CA ILE A 89 -9.73 -24.95 8.28
C ILE A 89 -10.01 -26.41 7.93
N ASN A 90 -9.42 -26.93 6.87
CA ASN A 90 -9.68 -28.27 6.38
C ASN A 90 -8.39 -28.95 5.87
N PRO A 91 -7.64 -29.64 6.77
CA PRO A 91 -6.41 -30.33 6.39
C PRO A 91 -6.59 -31.45 5.36
N ASP A 92 -7.79 -32.04 5.27
CA ASP A 92 -8.11 -33.13 4.36
C ASP A 92 -8.65 -32.69 3.00
N ILE A 93 -8.53 -31.40 2.69
CA ILE A 93 -8.98 -30.85 1.39
C ILE A 93 -8.25 -31.53 0.24
N THR A 94 -8.98 -31.92 -0.79
CA THR A 94 -8.40 -32.52 -1.98
C THR A 94 -7.59 -31.50 -2.78
N GLU A 95 -6.60 -31.94 -3.59
CA GLU A 95 -5.82 -31.05 -4.45
C GLU A 95 -6.69 -30.22 -5.39
N LYS A 96 -7.78 -30.80 -5.90
CA LYS A 96 -8.75 -30.06 -6.73
C LYS A 96 -9.48 -28.98 -5.94
N GLY A 97 -9.82 -29.28 -4.68
CA GLY A 97 -10.45 -28.30 -3.78
C GLY A 97 -9.51 -27.16 -3.43
N GLU A 98 -8.25 -27.46 -3.11
CA GLU A 98 -7.20 -26.47 -2.85
C GLU A 98 -6.99 -25.55 -4.08
N LEU A 99 -6.91 -26.12 -5.27
CA LEU A 99 -6.78 -25.36 -6.52
C LEU A 99 -8.01 -24.48 -6.80
N LEU A 100 -9.21 -24.96 -6.53
CA LEU A 100 -10.43 -24.17 -6.65
C LEU A 100 -10.42 -23.00 -5.67
N ALA A 101 -10.04 -23.24 -4.41
CA ALA A 101 -9.93 -22.21 -3.41
C ALA A 101 -8.90 -21.11 -3.83
N ALA A 102 -7.75 -21.51 -4.37
CA ALA A 102 -6.75 -20.59 -4.88
C ALA A 102 -7.30 -19.71 -6.03
N ARG A 103 -8.03 -20.30 -6.97
CA ARG A 103 -8.66 -19.58 -8.09
C ARG A 103 -9.72 -18.59 -7.60
N LEU A 104 -10.57 -19.02 -6.64
CA LEU A 104 -11.60 -18.14 -6.08
C LEU A 104 -10.95 -16.96 -5.32
N ALA A 105 -9.91 -17.23 -4.54
CA ALA A 105 -9.15 -16.18 -3.86
C ALA A 105 -8.55 -15.17 -4.84
N ALA A 106 -7.98 -15.64 -5.95
CA ALA A 106 -7.46 -14.77 -7.00
C ALA A 106 -8.56 -13.91 -7.64
N VAL A 107 -9.72 -14.50 -7.95
CA VAL A 107 -10.87 -13.76 -8.53
C VAL A 107 -11.34 -12.67 -7.57
N VAL A 108 -11.52 -13.00 -6.28
CA VAL A 108 -11.90 -12.01 -5.27
C VAL A 108 -10.88 -10.89 -5.16
N ALA A 109 -9.57 -11.24 -5.12
CA ALA A 109 -8.51 -10.25 -5.06
C ALA A 109 -8.49 -9.31 -6.28
N VAL A 110 -8.71 -9.85 -7.49
CA VAL A 110 -8.81 -9.04 -8.73
C VAL A 110 -10.03 -8.13 -8.70
N CYS A 111 -11.18 -8.61 -8.23
CA CYS A 111 -12.39 -7.78 -8.10
C CYS A 111 -12.18 -6.61 -7.12
N VAL A 112 -11.57 -6.89 -5.96
CA VAL A 112 -11.25 -5.86 -4.96
C VAL A 112 -10.23 -4.86 -5.52
N ALA A 113 -9.16 -5.34 -6.15
CA ALA A 113 -8.16 -4.48 -6.78
C ALA A 113 -8.77 -3.63 -7.89
N GLY A 114 -9.65 -4.21 -8.72
CA GLY A 114 -10.38 -3.51 -9.78
C GLY A 114 -11.29 -2.41 -9.23
N TYR A 115 -12.00 -2.66 -8.12
CA TYR A 115 -12.80 -1.65 -7.46
C TYR A 115 -11.96 -0.44 -7.02
N PHE A 116 -10.81 -0.69 -6.36
CA PHE A 116 -9.88 0.39 -5.97
C PHE A 116 -9.17 1.04 -7.17
N GLY A 117 -9.04 0.33 -8.29
CA GLY A 117 -8.53 0.91 -9.53
C GLY A 117 -9.51 1.91 -10.17
N ILE A 118 -10.82 1.66 -10.02
CA ILE A 118 -11.89 2.56 -10.51
C ILE A 118 -12.14 3.72 -9.54
N HIS A 119 -12.04 3.44 -8.23
CA HIS A 119 -12.25 4.40 -7.14
C HIS A 119 -11.00 4.52 -6.26
N PRO A 120 -9.91 5.11 -6.78
CA PRO A 120 -8.68 5.21 -6.02
C PRO A 120 -8.86 6.11 -4.78
N PRO A 121 -8.41 5.67 -3.59
CA PRO A 121 -8.53 6.47 -2.38
C PRO A 121 -7.61 7.69 -2.38
N ASP A 122 -6.57 7.66 -3.18
CA ASP A 122 -5.59 8.73 -3.41
C ASP A 122 -4.74 8.41 -4.64
N PHE A 123 -3.81 9.31 -5.01
CA PHE A 123 -2.83 9.02 -6.04
C PHE A 123 -1.97 7.78 -5.68
N VAL A 124 -1.49 7.07 -6.70
CA VAL A 124 -0.88 5.74 -6.57
C VAL A 124 0.28 5.71 -5.58
N ALA A 125 1.18 6.70 -5.60
CA ALA A 125 2.32 6.72 -4.69
C ALA A 125 1.92 6.81 -3.21
N ALA A 126 0.87 7.56 -2.85
CA ALA A 126 0.34 7.61 -1.48
C ALA A 126 -0.27 6.27 -1.06
N THR A 127 -1.05 5.64 -1.95
CA THR A 127 -1.65 4.32 -1.69
C THR A 127 -0.57 3.25 -1.48
N VAL A 128 0.48 3.26 -2.29
CA VAL A 128 1.64 2.35 -2.16
C VAL A 128 2.39 2.62 -0.84
N ALA A 129 2.58 3.88 -0.45
CA ALA A 129 3.23 4.22 0.82
C ALA A 129 2.45 3.68 2.03
N LEU A 130 1.12 3.72 2.01
CA LEU A 130 0.28 3.11 3.05
C LEU A 130 0.45 1.60 3.11
N ALA A 131 0.50 0.91 1.96
CA ALA A 131 0.72 -0.53 1.89
C ALA A 131 2.10 -0.94 2.43
N PHE A 132 3.16 -0.23 2.04
CA PHE A 132 4.50 -0.46 2.58
C PHE A 132 4.60 -0.09 4.06
N GLY A 133 3.91 0.97 4.51
CA GLY A 133 3.81 1.32 5.92
C GLY A 133 3.20 0.20 6.76
N LEU A 134 2.12 -0.41 6.27
CA LEU A 134 1.48 -1.56 6.92
C LEU A 134 2.40 -2.79 6.97
N ALA A 135 3.09 -3.09 5.87
CA ALA A 135 4.07 -4.18 5.82
C ALA A 135 5.26 -3.93 6.75
N ALA A 136 5.78 -2.72 6.80
CA ALA A 136 6.86 -2.33 7.71
C ALA A 136 6.42 -2.42 9.18
N ALA A 137 5.21 -1.97 9.51
CA ALA A 137 4.66 -2.05 10.85
C ALA A 137 4.43 -3.49 11.33
N SER A 138 4.20 -4.44 10.41
CA SER A 138 3.91 -5.84 10.74
C SER A 138 5.14 -6.74 10.67
N PHE A 139 5.66 -6.96 9.46
CA PHE A 139 6.63 -8.02 9.20
C PHE A 139 8.08 -7.65 9.48
N PHE A 140 8.48 -6.40 9.24
CA PHE A 140 9.88 -6.01 9.28
C PHE A 140 10.53 -6.25 10.65
N PRO A 141 9.93 -5.85 11.80
CA PRO A 141 10.51 -6.15 13.11
C PRO A 141 10.61 -7.65 13.40
N ALA A 142 9.58 -8.42 13.03
CA ALA A 142 9.58 -9.87 13.25
C ALA A 142 10.69 -10.57 12.48
N ILE A 143 10.95 -10.18 11.23
CA ILE A 143 12.03 -10.73 10.41
C ILE A 143 13.39 -10.34 10.99
N ILE A 144 13.62 -9.06 11.27
CA ILE A 144 14.91 -8.59 11.80
C ILE A 144 15.21 -9.23 13.16
N LEU A 145 14.26 -9.21 14.09
CA LEU A 145 14.45 -9.82 15.39
C LEU A 145 14.57 -11.34 15.32
N GLY A 146 13.86 -11.99 14.39
CA GLY A 146 13.99 -13.43 14.15
C GLY A 146 15.37 -13.85 13.66
N ILE A 147 16.01 -13.01 12.84
CA ILE A 147 17.36 -13.29 12.30
C ILE A 147 18.46 -12.95 13.33
N PHE A 148 18.35 -11.77 13.97
CA PHE A 148 19.46 -11.24 14.77
C PHE A 148 19.33 -11.45 16.27
N SER A 149 18.14 -11.84 16.80
CA SER A 149 17.90 -12.01 18.22
C SER A 149 17.67 -13.47 18.62
N LYS A 150 18.61 -14.08 19.30
CA LYS A 150 18.48 -15.43 19.88
C LYS A 150 17.39 -15.55 20.96
N ARG A 151 16.84 -14.42 21.43
CA ARG A 151 15.84 -14.40 22.49
C ARG A 151 14.41 -14.28 21.93
N MET A 152 14.27 -13.92 20.64
CA MET A 152 12.98 -13.77 20.00
C MET A 152 12.22 -15.09 19.98
N ASN A 153 10.94 -15.04 20.34
CA ASN A 153 10.03 -16.18 20.37
C ASN A 153 8.72 -15.87 19.63
N SER A 154 7.87 -16.88 19.46
CA SER A 154 6.61 -16.75 18.74
C SER A 154 5.64 -15.75 19.40
N GLU A 155 5.57 -15.74 20.72
CA GLU A 155 4.67 -14.84 21.47
C GLU A 155 5.11 -13.36 21.27
N GLY A 156 6.39 -13.08 21.30
CA GLY A 156 6.94 -11.76 21.03
C GLY A 156 6.66 -11.30 19.60
N ALA A 157 6.89 -12.18 18.61
CA ALA A 157 6.63 -11.87 17.21
C ALA A 157 5.14 -11.58 16.95
N ILE A 158 4.26 -12.48 17.38
CA ILE A 158 2.82 -12.34 17.17
C ILE A 158 2.27 -11.07 17.81
N SER A 159 2.62 -10.82 19.09
CA SER A 159 2.12 -9.63 19.79
C SER A 159 2.60 -8.33 19.17
N GLY A 160 3.87 -8.25 18.76
CA GLY A 160 4.40 -7.10 18.06
C GLY A 160 3.73 -6.86 16.72
N MET A 161 3.56 -7.91 15.91
CA MET A 161 2.87 -7.84 14.62
C MET A 161 1.43 -7.37 14.76
N ILE A 162 0.67 -7.94 15.70
CA ILE A 162 -0.74 -7.56 15.94
C ILE A 162 -0.82 -6.08 16.30
N ILE A 163 -0.01 -5.61 17.24
CA ILE A 163 -0.06 -4.22 17.70
C ILE A 163 0.40 -3.27 16.61
N GLY A 164 1.45 -3.61 15.87
CA GLY A 164 1.91 -2.81 14.73
C GLY A 164 0.82 -2.65 13.65
N ILE A 165 0.17 -3.74 13.27
CA ILE A 165 -0.94 -3.71 12.31
C ILE A 165 -2.11 -2.89 12.86
N LEU A 166 -2.55 -3.14 14.08
CA LEU A 166 -3.70 -2.46 14.66
C LEU A 166 -3.45 -0.95 14.80
N LEU A 167 -2.26 -0.56 15.22
CA LEU A 167 -1.89 0.85 15.35
C LEU A 167 -1.89 1.55 13.97
N MET A 168 -1.31 0.93 12.96
CA MET A 168 -1.30 1.47 11.60
C MET A 168 -2.70 1.54 11.00
N LEU A 169 -3.50 0.48 11.12
CA LEU A 169 -4.88 0.46 10.63
C LEU A 169 -5.74 1.51 11.33
N PHE A 170 -5.64 1.62 12.65
CA PHE A 170 -6.39 2.64 13.40
C PHE A 170 -6.07 4.05 12.90
N TYR A 171 -4.79 4.34 12.68
CA TYR A 171 -4.35 5.64 12.19
C TYR A 171 -4.86 5.92 10.77
N MET A 172 -4.77 4.93 9.87
CA MET A 172 -5.31 5.01 8.52
C MET A 172 -6.82 5.25 8.53
N MET A 173 -7.58 4.46 9.33
CA MET A 173 -9.03 4.59 9.40
C MET A 173 -9.46 5.94 9.93
N LYS A 174 -8.74 6.49 10.90
CA LYS A 174 -9.04 7.79 11.47
C LYS A 174 -8.76 8.94 10.51
N PHE A 175 -7.57 8.99 9.91
CA PHE A 175 -7.10 10.18 9.19
C PHE A 175 -7.19 10.09 7.66
N LYS A 176 -7.31 8.88 7.09
CA LYS A 176 -7.45 8.69 5.64
C LYS A 176 -8.87 8.39 5.21
N PHE A 177 -9.60 7.60 6.01
CA PHE A 177 -10.96 7.17 5.69
C PHE A 177 -12.04 7.89 6.53
N ASP A 178 -11.68 8.83 7.38
CA ASP A 178 -12.58 9.65 8.22
C ASP A 178 -13.58 8.85 9.09
N TRP A 179 -13.28 7.59 9.40
CA TRP A 179 -14.23 6.72 10.09
C TRP A 179 -14.52 7.10 11.54
N PHE A 180 -13.56 7.72 12.23
CA PHE A 180 -13.70 8.08 13.64
C PHE A 180 -13.72 9.61 13.86
N GLY A 181 -14.46 10.34 13.01
CA GLY A 181 -14.56 11.78 13.10
C GLY A 181 -13.41 12.53 12.44
N GLY A 182 -12.60 11.83 11.66
CA GLY A 182 -11.57 12.43 10.83
C GLY A 182 -10.50 13.18 11.62
N GLY A 183 -9.92 14.12 10.96
CA GLY A 183 -8.96 15.07 11.51
C GLY A 183 -8.29 15.86 10.40
N THR A 184 -7.96 17.10 10.70
CA THR A 184 -7.16 17.95 9.83
C THR A 184 -5.67 17.58 9.94
N LYS A 185 -4.84 18.14 9.10
CA LYS A 185 -3.37 17.97 9.19
C LYS A 185 -2.80 18.43 10.54
N GLU A 186 -3.51 19.31 11.24
CA GLU A 186 -3.14 19.82 12.55
C GLU A 186 -3.36 18.79 13.68
N ASP A 187 -4.27 17.82 13.43
CA ASP A 187 -4.58 16.74 14.39
C ASP A 187 -3.64 15.53 14.25
N TRP A 188 -2.74 15.51 13.27
CA TRP A 188 -1.83 14.39 13.05
C TRP A 188 -0.90 14.20 14.24
N TRP A 189 -0.82 12.98 14.69
CA TRP A 189 0.08 12.63 15.80
C TRP A 189 1.53 12.90 15.40
N PHE A 190 2.19 13.72 16.18
CA PHE A 190 3.57 14.17 15.93
C PHE A 190 3.74 14.91 14.58
N GLY A 191 2.67 15.41 13.99
CA GLY A 191 2.71 16.04 12.65
C GLY A 191 3.01 15.07 11.49
N ILE A 192 2.84 13.76 11.72
CA ILE A 192 3.19 12.74 10.73
C ILE A 192 1.95 12.33 9.93
N SER A 193 2.06 12.38 8.60
CA SER A 193 0.98 11.96 7.70
C SER A 193 0.67 10.47 7.83
N PRO A 194 -0.53 10.01 7.45
CA PRO A 194 -0.89 8.59 7.44
C PRO A 194 0.10 7.72 6.66
N GLU A 195 0.66 8.23 5.56
CA GLU A 195 1.65 7.54 4.73
C GLU A 195 2.99 7.33 5.47
N GLY A 196 3.38 8.27 6.33
CA GLY A 196 4.61 8.20 7.13
C GLY A 196 4.48 7.46 8.46
N PHE A 197 3.25 7.25 8.95
CA PHE A 197 2.99 6.70 10.29
C PHE A 197 3.44 5.25 10.46
N GLY A 198 3.64 4.53 9.35
CA GLY A 198 4.18 3.16 9.35
C GLY A 198 5.49 3.03 10.13
N THR A 199 6.33 4.06 10.15
CA THR A 199 7.58 4.08 10.92
C THR A 199 7.33 4.04 12.43
N ILE A 200 6.34 4.80 12.93
CA ILE A 200 5.98 4.78 14.37
C ILE A 200 5.40 3.43 14.76
N ALA A 201 4.48 2.91 13.95
CA ALA A 201 3.88 1.59 14.18
C ALA A 201 4.94 0.46 14.15
N MET A 202 5.93 0.56 13.27
CA MET A 202 7.09 -0.33 13.22
C MET A 202 7.93 -0.24 14.50
N MET A 203 8.23 0.95 15.00
CA MET A 203 8.96 1.14 16.24
C MET A 203 8.20 0.55 17.45
N ALA A 204 6.89 0.76 17.50
CA ALA A 204 6.04 0.15 18.53
C ALA A 204 6.10 -1.38 18.48
N ASN A 205 6.04 -1.97 17.28
CA ASN A 205 6.21 -3.41 17.09
C ASN A 205 7.56 -3.89 17.61
N PHE A 206 8.69 -3.21 17.27
CA PHE A 206 10.01 -3.56 17.80
C PHE A 206 10.04 -3.60 19.32
N ILE A 207 9.53 -2.55 19.94
CA ILE A 207 9.52 -2.43 21.42
C ILE A 207 8.71 -3.56 22.03
N ILE A 208 7.50 -3.79 21.54
CA ILE A 208 6.59 -4.81 22.09
C ILE A 208 7.14 -6.22 21.86
N SER A 209 7.65 -6.50 20.68
CA SER A 209 8.28 -7.79 20.38
C SER A 209 9.44 -8.09 21.33
N ILE A 210 10.31 -7.11 21.59
CA ILE A 210 11.43 -7.28 22.52
C ILE A 210 10.93 -7.44 23.97
N VAL A 211 10.00 -6.62 24.41
CA VAL A 211 9.47 -6.67 25.77
C VAL A 211 8.78 -7.98 26.02
N VAL A 212 7.82 -8.38 25.18
CA VAL A 212 7.07 -9.63 25.34
C VAL A 212 7.99 -10.84 25.30
N SER A 213 8.94 -10.89 24.37
CA SER A 213 9.89 -12.02 24.30
C SER A 213 10.79 -12.12 25.52
N ARG A 214 11.01 -11.05 26.30
CA ARG A 214 11.76 -11.12 27.56
C ARG A 214 10.94 -11.65 28.71
N PHE A 215 9.62 -11.43 28.70
CA PHE A 215 8.72 -11.91 29.75
C PHE A 215 8.13 -13.30 29.47
N THR A 216 8.30 -13.84 28.29
CA THR A 216 7.80 -15.16 27.86
C THR A 216 8.95 -16.19 27.79
N LYS A 217 8.60 -17.46 27.58
CA LYS A 217 9.56 -18.56 27.55
C LYS A 217 10.59 -18.36 26.44
N ALA A 218 11.86 -18.69 26.75
CA ALA A 218 12.92 -18.66 25.75
C ALA A 218 12.61 -19.67 24.62
N PRO A 219 13.01 -19.39 23.37
CA PRO A 219 12.91 -20.37 22.30
C PRO A 219 13.76 -21.62 22.61
N PRO A 220 13.46 -22.78 22.02
CA PRO A 220 14.26 -23.98 22.15
C PRO A 220 15.72 -23.71 21.72
N LYS A 221 16.68 -24.36 22.39
CA LYS A 221 18.11 -24.15 22.11
C LYS A 221 18.59 -24.70 20.75
N GLU A 222 17.71 -25.40 20.04
CA GLU A 222 18.02 -26.08 18.75
C GLU A 222 17.62 -25.25 17.52
N VAL A 223 17.28 -23.97 17.72
CA VAL A 223 16.97 -23.03 16.62
C VAL A 223 18.07 -22.02 16.44
#